data_99ff29279b0c5eab211176134268fb5c
#
_entry.id   99ff29279b0c5eab211176134268fb5c
#
_cell.length_a   1.000
_cell.length_b   1.000
_cell.length_c   1.000
_cell.angle_alpha   90.00
_cell.angle_beta   90.00
_cell.angle_gamma   90.00
#
_symmetry.space_group_name_H-M   'P 1'
#
loop_
_entity.id
_entity.type
_entity.pdbx_description
1 polymer ?
#
loop_
_entity_poly.entity_id
_entity_poly.type
_entity_poly.pdbx_seq_one_letter_code
_entity_poly.pdbx_strand_id
1 'polypeptide(L)'
;MDNNWHEIWNNRVLDSSEKLNLEALIRLDGFDTGVAQISSSAWLDGVARMAELIGIEDGESVFEFGCGSGAFLCALKKVRAIKGAGIDYSHSLIEIAKRALPEMHFTCEEAQNVSPDIEYNYCISHSVFHYFDTAYAEKVLGIMAAKARKAVIVLEIPDAETREAAETIRRDKLTQDEYEQKYAGLEHNYYPRKWFSDQALKLNMTCKFIENQIHYGQKDFRYGCILEK
;
A
#
# COMPACT_ATOMS: atom_id res chain seq x y z
N MET A 1 -12.09 12.92 -5.50
CA MET A 1 -12.70 12.07 -4.46
C MET A 1 -12.85 12.91 -3.20
N ASP A 2 -14.07 13.41 -2.93
CA ASP A 2 -14.37 14.02 -1.63
C ASP A 2 -14.80 12.90 -0.69
N ASN A 3 -13.85 12.18 -0.15
CA ASN A 3 -14.14 11.24 0.91
C ASN A 3 -13.32 11.57 2.15
N ASN A 4 -13.82 11.18 3.31
CA ASN A 4 -13.20 11.46 4.61
C ASN A 4 -11.76 10.90 4.74
N TRP A 5 -11.33 10.00 3.83
CA TRP A 5 -9.97 9.46 3.81
C TRP A 5 -8.91 10.52 3.54
N HIS A 6 -9.17 11.49 2.63
CA HIS A 6 -8.24 12.59 2.35
C HIS A 6 -7.92 13.41 3.61
N GLU A 7 -8.94 13.72 4.40
CA GLU A 7 -8.78 14.46 5.66
C GLU A 7 -7.96 13.64 6.68
N ILE A 8 -8.28 12.36 6.84
CA ILE A 8 -7.60 11.48 7.80
C ILE A 8 -6.09 11.40 7.49
N TRP A 9 -5.72 11.16 6.23
CA TRP A 9 -4.32 10.99 5.85
C TRP A 9 -3.55 12.30 5.83
N ASN A 10 -4.16 13.42 5.45
CA ASN A 10 -3.51 14.73 5.49
C ASN A 10 -3.29 15.27 6.92
N ASN A 11 -4.06 14.79 7.90
CA ASN A 11 -3.92 15.17 9.30
C ASN A 11 -2.95 14.28 10.09
N ARG A 12 -2.36 13.26 9.47
CA ARG A 12 -1.34 12.43 10.12
C ARG A 12 -0.04 13.21 10.25
N VAL A 13 0.44 13.36 11.48
CA VAL A 13 1.66 14.10 11.80
C VAL A 13 2.54 13.32 12.76
N LEU A 14 3.85 13.54 12.66
CA LEU A 14 4.80 13.07 13.65
C LEU A 14 4.79 14.04 14.84
N ASP A 15 4.61 13.52 16.04
CA ASP A 15 4.74 14.34 17.25
C ASP A 15 6.17 14.93 17.34
N SER A 16 6.28 16.19 17.78
CA SER A 16 7.57 16.89 17.88
C SER A 16 8.56 16.24 18.88
N SER A 17 8.04 15.48 19.83
CA SER A 17 8.82 14.71 20.81
C SER A 17 9.18 13.30 20.30
N GLU A 18 8.58 12.84 19.22
CA GLU A 18 8.73 11.48 18.70
C GLU A 18 9.95 11.35 17.79
N LYS A 19 10.70 10.27 17.99
CA LYS A 19 11.85 9.97 17.16
C LYS A 19 11.40 9.39 15.83
N LEU A 20 11.88 10.00 14.73
CA LEU A 20 11.65 9.48 13.38
C LEU A 20 12.43 8.16 13.18
N ASN A 21 11.71 7.04 13.20
CA ASN A 21 12.21 5.69 13.02
C ASN A 21 11.16 4.82 12.32
N LEU A 22 11.48 3.56 12.00
CA LEU A 22 10.57 2.64 11.31
C LEU A 22 9.25 2.42 12.06
N GLU A 23 9.25 2.37 13.38
CA GLU A 23 8.05 2.20 14.19
C GLU A 23 7.09 3.38 14.04
N ALA A 24 7.62 4.60 14.07
CA ALA A 24 6.85 5.81 13.83
C ALA A 24 6.26 5.84 12.40
N LEU A 25 7.03 5.42 11.39
CA LEU A 25 6.54 5.33 10.01
C LEU A 25 5.41 4.32 9.88
N ILE A 26 5.56 3.12 10.43
CA ILE A 26 4.51 2.08 10.44
C ILE A 26 3.22 2.61 11.07
N ARG A 27 3.32 3.30 12.20
CA ARG A 27 2.19 3.92 12.87
C ARG A 27 1.54 5.00 12.02
N LEU A 28 2.34 5.87 11.41
CA LEU A 28 1.85 6.94 10.53
C LEU A 28 1.13 6.41 9.29
N ASP A 29 1.55 5.26 8.77
CA ASP A 29 0.92 4.58 7.63
C ASP A 29 -0.28 3.70 8.05
N GLY A 30 -0.80 3.87 9.29
CA GLY A 30 -2.07 3.30 9.74
C GLY A 30 -1.99 1.93 10.42
N PHE A 31 -0.80 1.42 10.70
CA PHE A 31 -0.60 0.13 11.39
C PHE A 31 -0.37 0.33 12.90
N ASP A 32 -1.21 1.15 13.52
CA ASP A 32 -1.07 1.65 14.89
C ASP A 32 -2.21 1.24 15.83
N THR A 33 -3.31 0.70 15.31
CA THR A 33 -4.50 0.47 16.15
C THR A 33 -5.14 -0.90 15.94
N GLY A 34 -5.61 -1.50 17.05
CA GLY A 34 -6.47 -2.68 17.05
C GLY A 34 -5.88 -3.85 16.26
N VAL A 35 -6.66 -4.36 15.31
CA VAL A 35 -6.28 -5.51 14.49
C VAL A 35 -5.19 -5.22 13.44
N ALA A 36 -4.89 -3.94 13.21
CA ALA A 36 -3.84 -3.50 12.29
C ALA A 36 -2.49 -3.28 12.98
N GLN A 37 -2.40 -3.37 14.30
CA GLN A 37 -1.15 -3.15 15.03
C GLN A 37 -0.09 -4.20 14.69
N ILE A 38 1.12 -3.74 14.34
CA ILE A 38 2.25 -4.60 13.98
C ILE A 38 3.56 -4.05 14.55
N SER A 39 4.45 -4.94 15.00
CA SER A 39 5.79 -4.56 15.45
C SER A 39 6.74 -4.30 14.28
N SER A 40 7.76 -3.47 14.50
CA SER A 40 8.79 -3.19 13.49
C SER A 40 9.54 -4.46 13.03
N SER A 41 9.75 -5.43 13.92
CA SER A 41 10.38 -6.71 13.56
C SER A 41 9.50 -7.55 12.64
N ALA A 42 8.21 -7.71 12.98
CA ALA A 42 7.27 -8.44 12.14
C ALA A 42 7.07 -7.76 10.76
N TRP A 43 7.11 -6.42 10.73
CA TRP A 43 7.08 -5.65 9.49
C TRP A 43 8.30 -5.93 8.62
N LEU A 44 9.52 -5.84 9.19
CA LEU A 44 10.77 -6.14 8.49
C LEU A 44 10.82 -7.57 7.95
N ASP A 45 10.41 -8.54 8.76
CA ASP A 45 10.36 -9.95 8.36
C ASP A 45 9.37 -10.18 7.22
N GLY A 46 8.21 -9.52 7.27
CA GLY A 46 7.21 -9.58 6.20
C GLY A 46 7.71 -8.97 4.90
N VAL A 47 8.33 -7.78 4.96
CA VAL A 47 8.91 -7.12 3.78
C VAL A 47 10.09 -7.92 3.21
N ALA A 48 10.90 -8.56 4.06
CA ALA A 48 12.00 -9.43 3.60
C ALA A 48 11.47 -10.65 2.83
N ARG A 49 10.47 -11.36 3.38
CA ARG A 49 9.81 -12.48 2.67
C ARG A 49 9.19 -12.03 1.36
N MET A 50 8.59 -10.85 1.33
CA MET A 50 7.98 -10.30 0.14
C MET A 50 9.02 -9.96 -0.93
N ALA A 51 10.14 -9.34 -0.55
CA ALA A 51 11.25 -9.06 -1.46
C ALA A 51 11.82 -10.35 -2.09
N GLU A 52 11.96 -11.42 -1.30
CA GLU A 52 12.35 -12.75 -1.80
C GLU A 52 11.32 -13.32 -2.78
N LEU A 53 10.04 -13.29 -2.43
CA LEU A 53 8.95 -13.85 -3.25
C LEU A 53 8.79 -13.15 -4.60
N ILE A 54 9.02 -11.83 -4.63
CA ILE A 54 8.98 -11.00 -5.83
C ILE A 54 10.28 -11.12 -6.64
N GLY A 55 11.38 -11.49 -6.00
CA GLY A 55 12.71 -11.55 -6.61
C GLY A 55 13.39 -10.18 -6.71
N ILE A 56 13.15 -9.28 -5.75
CA ILE A 56 13.84 -7.98 -5.71
C ILE A 56 15.28 -8.18 -5.25
N GLU A 57 16.24 -7.77 -6.08
CA GLU A 57 17.66 -7.87 -5.83
C GLU A 57 18.29 -6.52 -5.48
N ASP A 58 19.53 -6.55 -4.98
CA ASP A 58 20.30 -5.33 -4.70
C ASP A 58 20.58 -4.54 -5.98
N GLY A 59 20.48 -3.22 -5.89
CA GLY A 59 20.69 -2.29 -7.00
C GLY A 59 19.44 -2.01 -7.84
N GLU A 60 18.36 -2.74 -7.63
CA GLU A 60 17.12 -2.55 -8.38
C GLU A 60 16.36 -1.30 -7.96
N SER A 61 15.52 -0.81 -8.88
CA SER A 61 14.71 0.38 -8.67
C SER A 61 13.26 0.02 -8.38
N VAL A 62 12.69 0.65 -7.35
CA VAL A 62 11.32 0.44 -6.88
C VAL A 62 10.59 1.77 -6.78
N PHE A 63 9.39 1.84 -7.33
CA PHE A 63 8.49 2.98 -7.21
C PHE A 63 7.21 2.59 -6.46
N GLU A 64 6.89 3.30 -5.38
CA GLU A 64 5.71 3.02 -4.56
C GLU A 64 4.60 4.02 -4.83
N PHE A 65 3.42 3.52 -5.17
CA PHE A 65 2.16 4.27 -5.31
C PHE A 65 1.40 4.27 -3.98
N GLY A 66 1.17 5.45 -3.41
CA GLY A 66 0.61 5.61 -2.07
C GLY A 66 1.63 5.23 -1.00
N CYS A 67 2.82 5.84 -1.05
CA CYS A 67 3.94 5.48 -0.18
C CYS A 67 3.78 5.97 1.27
N GLY A 68 2.78 6.79 1.57
CA GLY A 68 2.57 7.36 2.88
C GLY A 68 3.82 8.05 3.43
N SER A 69 4.18 7.76 4.65
CA SER A 69 5.40 8.24 5.31
C SER A 69 6.66 7.46 4.91
N GLY A 70 6.55 6.46 4.03
CA GLY A 70 7.65 5.66 3.51
C GLY A 70 8.00 4.42 4.33
N ALA A 71 7.10 3.90 5.16
CA ALA A 71 7.38 2.74 6.01
C ALA A 71 7.80 1.50 5.20
N PHE A 72 7.12 1.22 4.08
CA PHE A 72 7.44 0.08 3.24
C PHE A 72 8.82 0.22 2.57
N LEU A 73 9.09 1.35 1.91
CA LEU A 73 10.39 1.63 1.29
C LEU A 73 11.54 1.67 2.32
N CYS A 74 11.27 2.18 3.53
CA CYS A 74 12.25 2.17 4.63
C CYS A 74 12.64 0.75 5.04
N ALA A 75 11.66 -0.14 5.16
CA ALA A 75 11.91 -1.55 5.48
C ALA A 75 12.59 -2.27 4.30
N LEU A 76 12.11 -2.06 3.08
CA LEU A 76 12.68 -2.68 1.88
C LEU A 76 14.16 -2.29 1.70
N LYS A 77 14.51 -1.01 1.92
CA LYS A 77 15.91 -0.55 1.92
C LYS A 77 16.79 -1.24 2.97
N LYS A 78 16.22 -1.62 4.12
CA LYS A 78 16.96 -2.32 5.17
C LYS A 78 17.29 -3.77 4.80
N VAL A 79 16.47 -4.38 3.94
CA VAL A 79 16.63 -5.79 3.52
C VAL A 79 17.25 -5.95 2.14
N ARG A 80 17.22 -4.90 1.31
CA ARG A 80 17.84 -4.85 -0.05
C ARG A 80 18.37 -3.46 -0.34
N ALA A 81 19.49 -3.36 -1.00
CA ALA A 81 20.10 -2.09 -1.43
C ALA A 81 19.38 -1.52 -2.67
N ILE A 82 18.14 -1.07 -2.52
CA ILE A 82 17.30 -0.57 -3.61
C ILE A 82 17.49 0.93 -3.90
N LYS A 83 17.09 1.34 -5.12
CA LYS A 83 16.85 2.73 -5.50
C LYS A 83 15.36 3.00 -5.42
N GLY A 84 14.90 3.66 -4.35
CA GLY A 84 13.48 3.88 -4.08
C GLY A 84 13.00 5.25 -4.55
N ALA A 85 11.73 5.30 -4.95
CA ALA A 85 10.95 6.53 -5.10
C ALA A 85 9.48 6.24 -4.77
N GLY A 86 8.70 7.27 -4.49
CA GLY A 86 7.29 7.09 -4.19
C GLY A 86 6.46 8.34 -4.32
N ILE A 87 5.15 8.13 -4.41
CA ILE A 87 4.15 9.21 -4.40
C ILE A 87 3.08 8.93 -3.36
N ASP A 88 2.56 10.00 -2.80
CA ASP A 88 1.34 10.01 -2.01
C ASP A 88 0.64 11.36 -2.19
N TYR A 89 -0.68 11.41 -2.06
CA TYR A 89 -1.40 12.68 -2.12
C TYR A 89 -1.28 13.49 -0.82
N SER A 90 -0.93 12.86 0.30
CA SER A 90 -0.77 13.52 1.59
C SER A 90 0.56 14.29 1.66
N HIS A 91 0.44 15.61 1.66
CA HIS A 91 1.61 16.48 1.80
C HIS A 91 2.36 16.23 3.13
N SER A 92 1.65 16.04 4.23
CA SER A 92 2.24 15.82 5.55
C SER A 92 3.07 14.52 5.60
N LEU A 93 2.55 13.43 5.02
CA LEU A 93 3.26 12.15 4.98
C LEU A 93 4.48 12.21 4.04
N ILE A 94 4.37 12.87 2.88
CA ILE A 94 5.49 13.06 1.95
C ILE A 94 6.64 13.84 2.59
N GLU A 95 6.37 14.89 3.37
CA GLU A 95 7.43 15.62 4.08
C GLU A 95 8.12 14.75 5.15
N ILE A 96 7.38 13.82 5.76
CA ILE A 96 7.96 12.83 6.68
C ILE A 96 8.82 11.82 5.90
N ALA A 97 8.33 11.29 4.77
CA ALA A 97 9.07 10.36 3.93
C ALA A 97 10.41 10.95 3.45
N LYS A 98 10.42 12.20 2.97
CA LYS A 98 11.65 12.92 2.59
C LYS A 98 12.66 13.05 3.72
N ARG A 99 12.18 13.26 4.95
CA ARG A 99 13.05 13.34 6.14
C ARG A 99 13.58 11.98 6.56
N ALA A 100 12.77 10.93 6.41
CA ALA A 100 13.13 9.56 6.80
C ALA A 100 14.12 8.92 5.82
N LEU A 101 13.97 9.21 4.52
CA LEU A 101 14.70 8.60 3.41
C LEU A 101 15.22 9.68 2.43
N PRO A 102 16.13 10.56 2.86
CA PRO A 102 16.55 11.74 2.08
C PRO A 102 17.26 11.40 0.76
N GLU A 103 17.72 10.16 0.59
CA GLU A 103 18.34 9.67 -0.65
C GLU A 103 17.32 9.15 -1.68
N MET A 104 16.04 9.04 -1.32
CA MET A 104 14.96 8.63 -2.21
C MET A 104 14.16 9.83 -2.71
N HIS A 105 13.45 9.65 -3.81
CA HIS A 105 12.65 10.71 -4.39
C HIS A 105 11.16 10.54 -4.05
N PHE A 106 10.58 11.54 -3.39
CA PHE A 106 9.16 11.55 -3.00
C PHE A 106 8.44 12.77 -3.56
N THR A 107 7.27 12.55 -4.15
CA THR A 107 6.41 13.60 -4.72
C THR A 107 5.02 13.54 -4.13
N CYS A 108 4.48 14.71 -3.75
CA CYS A 108 3.08 14.83 -3.36
C CYS A 108 2.23 14.92 -4.63
N GLU A 109 1.53 13.83 -4.97
CA GLU A 109 0.79 13.72 -6.23
C GLU A 109 -0.29 12.62 -6.14
N GLU A 110 -1.40 12.83 -6.84
CA GLU A 110 -2.43 11.82 -7.04
C GLU A 110 -1.95 10.68 -7.95
N ALA A 111 -2.22 9.43 -7.57
CA ALA A 111 -1.75 8.24 -8.28
C ALA A 111 -2.13 8.23 -9.78
N GLN A 112 -3.28 8.79 -10.13
CA GLN A 112 -3.76 8.87 -11.51
C GLN A 112 -3.04 9.91 -12.40
N ASN A 113 -2.23 10.79 -11.83
CA ASN A 113 -1.54 11.87 -12.53
C ASN A 113 -0.05 11.56 -12.77
N VAL A 114 0.44 10.47 -12.20
CA VAL A 114 1.86 10.06 -12.31
C VAL A 114 2.22 9.83 -13.78
N SER A 115 3.31 10.50 -14.22
CA SER A 115 3.89 10.24 -15.55
C SER A 115 4.59 8.88 -15.57
N PRO A 116 4.37 8.06 -16.62
CA PRO A 116 5.10 6.81 -16.82
C PRO A 116 6.50 6.99 -17.41
N ASP A 117 6.94 8.22 -17.75
CA ASP A 117 8.16 8.49 -18.52
C ASP A 117 9.45 7.97 -17.88
N ILE A 118 9.49 7.90 -16.54
CA ILE A 118 10.63 7.33 -15.81
C ILE A 118 10.24 5.94 -15.34
N GLU A 119 10.89 4.92 -15.88
CA GLU A 119 10.63 3.52 -15.55
C GLU A 119 11.46 3.04 -14.34
N TYR A 120 10.88 2.10 -13.61
CA TYR A 120 11.49 1.38 -12.50
C TYR A 120 11.43 -0.13 -12.74
N ASN A 121 12.29 -0.91 -12.10
CA ASN A 121 12.20 -2.36 -12.20
C ASN A 121 10.85 -2.86 -11.69
N TYR A 122 10.41 -2.33 -10.54
CA TYR A 122 9.14 -2.69 -9.92
C TYR A 122 8.31 -1.45 -9.59
N CYS A 123 7.00 -1.53 -9.83
CA CYS A 123 6.01 -0.60 -9.29
C CYS A 123 5.19 -1.33 -8.24
N ILE A 124 5.14 -0.79 -7.01
CA ILE A 124 4.48 -1.42 -5.87
C ILE A 124 3.39 -0.48 -5.36
N SER A 125 2.27 -1.05 -4.91
CA SER A 125 1.27 -0.36 -4.11
C SER A 125 0.91 -1.24 -2.92
N HIS A 126 1.13 -0.73 -1.71
CA HIS A 126 0.92 -1.47 -0.47
C HIS A 126 -0.19 -0.83 0.35
N SER A 127 -1.28 -1.57 0.57
CA SER A 127 -2.43 -1.12 1.40
C SER A 127 -3.12 0.16 0.91
N VAL A 128 -3.29 0.31 -0.43
CA VAL A 128 -3.85 1.53 -1.05
C VAL A 128 -5.08 1.23 -1.91
N PHE A 129 -5.09 0.12 -2.66
CA PHE A 129 -6.15 -0.16 -3.64
C PHE A 129 -7.56 -0.19 -3.05
N HIS A 130 -7.71 -0.47 -1.77
CA HIS A 130 -9.01 -0.44 -1.11
C HIS A 130 -9.65 0.96 -1.02
N TYR A 131 -8.92 2.03 -1.30
CA TYR A 131 -9.46 3.39 -1.42
C TYR A 131 -9.98 3.71 -2.83
N PHE A 132 -9.63 2.91 -3.83
CA PHE A 132 -9.96 3.15 -5.22
C PHE A 132 -11.23 2.42 -5.62
N ASP A 133 -12.14 3.09 -6.33
CA ASP A 133 -13.15 2.39 -7.12
C ASP A 133 -12.48 1.67 -8.31
N THR A 134 -13.23 0.79 -8.96
CA THR A 134 -12.68 -0.04 -10.03
C THR A 134 -12.18 0.75 -11.24
N ALA A 135 -12.79 1.90 -11.56
CA ALA A 135 -12.39 2.73 -12.69
C ALA A 135 -11.08 3.47 -12.39
N TYR A 136 -10.96 4.01 -11.18
CA TYR A 136 -9.71 4.64 -10.74
C TYR A 136 -8.59 3.62 -10.60
N ALA A 137 -8.88 2.44 -10.03
CA ALA A 137 -7.92 1.35 -9.90
C ALA A 137 -7.40 0.86 -11.27
N GLU A 138 -8.28 0.72 -12.27
CA GLU A 138 -7.89 0.35 -13.64
C GLU A 138 -6.93 1.37 -14.24
N LYS A 139 -7.22 2.66 -14.09
CA LYS A 139 -6.33 3.73 -14.57
C LYS A 139 -4.96 3.70 -13.89
N VAL A 140 -4.94 3.60 -12.55
CA VAL A 140 -3.68 3.53 -11.78
C VAL A 140 -2.87 2.29 -12.13
N LEU A 141 -3.52 1.12 -12.25
CA LEU A 141 -2.85 -0.12 -12.63
C LEU A 141 -2.22 -0.02 -14.02
N GLY A 142 -2.89 0.64 -14.98
CA GLY A 142 -2.34 0.93 -16.30
C GLY A 142 -1.09 1.81 -16.25
N ILE A 143 -1.08 2.85 -15.41
CA ILE A 143 0.09 3.71 -15.18
C ILE A 143 1.23 2.92 -14.53
N MET A 144 0.94 2.12 -13.51
CA MET A 144 1.93 1.24 -12.86
C MET A 144 2.56 0.27 -13.88
N ALA A 145 1.74 -0.35 -14.73
CA ALA A 145 2.21 -1.27 -15.78
C ALA A 145 3.10 -0.56 -16.81
N ALA A 146 2.74 0.64 -17.25
CA ALA A 146 3.57 1.42 -18.16
C ALA A 146 4.93 1.80 -17.54
N LYS A 147 4.94 2.10 -16.24
CA LYS A 147 6.12 2.52 -15.48
C LYS A 147 7.02 1.36 -15.02
N ALA A 148 6.50 0.16 -14.87
CA ALA A 148 7.26 -1.02 -14.44
C ALA A 148 7.99 -1.68 -15.61
N ARG A 149 9.26 -2.05 -15.42
CA ARG A 149 10.05 -2.84 -16.40
C ARG A 149 9.85 -4.34 -16.23
N LYS A 150 9.76 -4.82 -14.98
CA LYS A 150 9.65 -6.24 -14.64
C LYS A 150 8.26 -6.63 -14.17
N ALA A 151 7.78 -5.98 -13.10
CA ALA A 151 6.50 -6.33 -12.50
C ALA A 151 5.81 -5.16 -11.80
N VAL A 152 4.48 -5.26 -11.74
CA VAL A 152 3.60 -4.49 -10.86
C VAL A 152 3.17 -5.37 -9.72
N ILE A 153 3.24 -4.85 -8.50
CA ILE A 153 2.89 -5.56 -7.28
C ILE A 153 1.83 -4.75 -6.53
N VAL A 154 0.69 -5.36 -6.28
CA VAL A 154 -0.37 -4.78 -5.43
C VAL A 154 -0.55 -5.66 -4.21
N LEU A 155 -0.44 -5.07 -3.04
CA LEU A 155 -0.43 -5.78 -1.77
C LEU A 155 -1.54 -5.29 -0.86
N GLU A 156 -1.97 -6.14 0.08
CA GLU A 156 -3.03 -5.83 1.03
C GLU A 156 -4.37 -5.52 0.36
N ILE A 157 -4.70 -6.26 -0.68
CA ILE A 157 -5.96 -6.13 -1.42
C ILE A 157 -7.08 -6.82 -0.62
N PRO A 158 -8.15 -6.11 -0.21
CA PRO A 158 -9.30 -6.75 0.42
C PRO A 158 -9.98 -7.72 -0.54
N ASP A 159 -10.11 -8.99 -0.13
CA ASP A 159 -10.71 -10.03 -0.94
C ASP A 159 -12.24 -9.94 -0.93
N ALA A 160 -12.85 -9.81 -2.10
CA ALA A 160 -14.30 -9.74 -2.24
C ALA A 160 -15.01 -11.01 -1.74
N GLU A 161 -14.34 -12.18 -1.79
CA GLU A 161 -14.90 -13.45 -1.33
C GLU A 161 -15.00 -13.51 0.20
N THR A 162 -14.20 -12.73 0.93
CA THR A 162 -14.18 -12.70 2.40
C THR A 162 -14.80 -11.43 2.98
N ARG A 163 -15.45 -10.59 2.16
CA ARG A 163 -16.00 -9.29 2.55
C ARG A 163 -16.90 -9.37 3.78
N GLU A 164 -17.88 -10.26 3.77
CA GLU A 164 -18.85 -10.40 4.86
C GLU A 164 -18.18 -10.73 6.20
N ALA A 165 -17.22 -11.66 6.19
CA ALA A 165 -16.45 -12.03 7.38
C ALA A 165 -15.57 -10.86 7.87
N ALA A 166 -14.91 -10.14 6.96
CA ALA A 166 -14.08 -8.99 7.30
C ALA A 166 -14.90 -7.83 7.91
N GLU A 167 -16.09 -7.56 7.35
CA GLU A 167 -17.01 -6.54 7.87
C GLU A 167 -17.60 -6.95 9.22
N THR A 168 -17.89 -8.23 9.43
CA THR A 168 -18.35 -8.76 10.72
C THR A 168 -17.33 -8.48 11.82
N ILE A 169 -16.04 -8.73 11.58
CA ILE A 169 -14.98 -8.43 12.55
C ILE A 169 -14.88 -6.95 12.86
N ARG A 170 -15.11 -6.08 11.87
CA ARG A 170 -15.13 -4.61 12.10
C ARG A 170 -16.29 -4.15 12.97
N ARG A 171 -17.43 -4.84 12.85
CA ARG A 171 -18.64 -4.56 13.63
C ARG A 171 -18.60 -5.18 15.02
N ASP A 172 -17.78 -6.22 15.20
CA ASP A 172 -17.65 -6.89 16.49
C ASP A 172 -17.25 -5.88 17.57
N LYS A 173 -17.99 -5.89 18.66
CA LYS A 173 -17.84 -4.95 19.81
C LYS A 173 -18.32 -3.49 19.56
N LEU A 174 -19.01 -3.21 18.46
CA LEU A 174 -19.62 -1.89 18.22
C LEU A 174 -21.14 -2.04 18.11
N THR A 175 -21.88 -1.07 18.63
CA THR A 175 -23.29 -0.91 18.27
C THR A 175 -23.41 -0.42 16.82
N GLN A 176 -24.61 -0.52 16.24
CA GLN A 176 -24.86 -0.02 14.88
C GLN A 176 -24.51 1.47 14.76
N ASP A 177 -24.95 2.28 15.73
CA ASP A 177 -24.71 3.73 15.74
C ASP A 177 -23.20 4.06 15.86
N GLU A 178 -22.48 3.35 16.72
CA GLU A 178 -21.01 3.50 16.85
C GLU A 178 -20.28 3.10 15.57
N TYR A 179 -20.76 2.05 14.90
CA TYR A 179 -20.17 1.61 13.63
C TYR A 179 -20.41 2.67 12.54
N GLU A 180 -21.64 3.17 12.39
CA GLU A 180 -21.98 4.20 11.40
C GLU A 180 -21.20 5.49 11.68
N GLN A 181 -21.15 5.95 12.92
CA GLN A 181 -20.40 7.15 13.28
C GLN A 181 -18.89 7.02 12.98
N LYS A 182 -18.32 5.82 13.15
CA LYS A 182 -16.89 5.56 12.98
C LYS A 182 -16.49 5.36 11.53
N TYR A 183 -17.37 4.75 10.72
CA TYR A 183 -17.00 4.27 9.39
C TYR A 183 -17.81 4.88 8.23
N ALA A 184 -18.76 5.78 8.51
CA ALA A 184 -19.51 6.47 7.46
C ALA A 184 -18.56 7.27 6.54
N GLY A 185 -18.60 7.00 5.24
CA GLY A 185 -17.69 7.59 4.26
C GLY A 185 -16.25 7.06 4.31
N LEU A 186 -16.02 5.96 5.04
CA LEU A 186 -14.74 5.26 5.17
C LEU A 186 -14.83 3.80 4.69
N GLU A 187 -15.70 3.54 3.72
CA GLU A 187 -15.85 2.21 3.14
C GLU A 187 -14.60 1.83 2.37
N HIS A 188 -14.25 0.54 2.45
CA HIS A 188 -13.20 -0.04 1.62
C HIS A 188 -13.82 -0.69 0.37
N ASN A 189 -13.14 -0.56 -0.76
CA ASN A 189 -13.41 -1.35 -1.94
C ASN A 189 -12.78 -2.74 -1.79
N TYR A 190 -13.54 -3.77 -2.21
CA TYR A 190 -13.11 -5.16 -2.23
C TYR A 190 -12.98 -5.61 -3.67
N TYR A 191 -11.93 -6.37 -3.97
CA TYR A 191 -11.67 -6.84 -5.32
C TYR A 191 -11.72 -8.35 -5.42
N PRO A 192 -12.49 -8.92 -6.37
CA PRO A 192 -12.35 -10.32 -6.70
C PRO A 192 -11.02 -10.56 -7.41
N ARG A 193 -10.35 -11.70 -7.15
CA ARG A 193 -9.09 -12.07 -7.81
C ARG A 193 -9.21 -12.04 -9.34
N LYS A 194 -10.38 -12.42 -9.85
CA LYS A 194 -10.69 -12.37 -11.29
C LYS A 194 -10.50 -10.97 -11.90
N TRP A 195 -10.81 -9.90 -11.16
CA TRP A 195 -10.63 -8.53 -11.68
C TRP A 195 -9.15 -8.28 -12.03
N PHE A 196 -8.21 -8.65 -11.17
CA PHE A 196 -6.78 -8.50 -11.45
C PHE A 196 -6.31 -9.40 -12.60
N SER A 197 -6.83 -10.62 -12.70
CA SER A 197 -6.54 -11.51 -13.85
C SER A 197 -7.01 -10.90 -15.18
N ASP A 198 -8.22 -10.32 -15.18
CA ASP A 198 -8.76 -9.65 -16.38
C ASP A 198 -7.95 -8.40 -16.75
N GLN A 199 -7.50 -7.61 -15.76
CA GLN A 199 -6.63 -6.45 -16.02
C GLN A 199 -5.26 -6.88 -16.54
N ALA A 200 -4.66 -7.93 -15.98
CA ALA A 200 -3.39 -8.47 -16.47
C ALA A 200 -3.47 -8.86 -17.95
N LEU A 201 -4.55 -9.55 -18.37
CA LEU A 201 -4.79 -9.89 -19.77
C LEU A 201 -4.88 -8.64 -20.66
N LYS A 202 -5.59 -7.59 -20.24
CA LYS A 202 -5.68 -6.31 -20.98
C LYS A 202 -4.31 -5.64 -21.15
N LEU A 203 -3.45 -5.79 -20.15
CA LEU A 203 -2.10 -5.20 -20.11
C LEU A 203 -1.01 -6.08 -20.74
N ASN A 204 -1.37 -7.25 -21.30
CA ASN A 204 -0.45 -8.27 -21.81
C ASN A 204 0.60 -8.72 -20.76
N MET A 205 0.15 -8.88 -19.51
CA MET A 205 0.97 -9.33 -18.38
C MET A 205 0.43 -10.67 -17.86
N THR A 206 1.29 -11.44 -17.19
CA THR A 206 0.86 -12.59 -16.40
C THR A 206 0.40 -12.13 -15.01
N CYS A 207 -0.44 -12.93 -14.34
CA CYS A 207 -0.96 -12.60 -13.01
C CYS A 207 -0.76 -13.78 -12.07
N LYS A 208 -0.11 -13.51 -10.93
CA LYS A 208 0.09 -14.46 -9.85
C LYS A 208 -0.46 -13.88 -8.55
N PHE A 209 -1.28 -14.64 -7.82
CA PHE A 209 -1.73 -14.27 -6.50
C PHE A 209 -0.81 -14.82 -5.43
N ILE A 210 -0.63 -14.04 -4.38
CA ILE A 210 0.20 -14.38 -3.23
C ILE A 210 -0.54 -14.11 -1.93
N GLU A 211 -0.23 -14.90 -0.91
CA GLU A 211 -0.69 -14.64 0.45
C GLU A 211 0.05 -13.46 1.06
N ASN A 212 -0.60 -12.78 2.00
CA ASN A 212 0.04 -11.69 2.72
C ASN A 212 1.25 -12.16 3.51
N GLN A 213 2.36 -11.46 3.33
CA GLN A 213 3.62 -11.75 4.02
C GLN A 213 3.78 -10.93 5.31
N ILE A 214 3.10 -9.79 5.41
CA ILE A 214 3.04 -8.99 6.64
C ILE A 214 1.84 -9.47 7.45
N HIS A 215 2.11 -10.17 8.55
CA HIS A 215 1.08 -10.84 9.31
C HIS A 215 0.53 -9.95 10.44
N TYR A 216 -0.72 -9.56 10.31
CA TYR A 216 -1.51 -8.87 11.32
C TYR A 216 -2.95 -9.39 11.34
N GLY A 217 -3.82 -8.86 12.21
CA GLY A 217 -5.12 -9.44 12.49
C GLY A 217 -6.14 -9.52 11.32
N GLN A 218 -5.87 -8.87 10.19
CA GLN A 218 -6.74 -8.94 8.98
C GLN A 218 -6.10 -9.66 7.79
N LYS A 219 -4.98 -10.32 7.99
CA LYS A 219 -4.23 -10.99 6.91
C LYS A 219 -5.05 -11.98 6.10
N ASP A 220 -5.95 -12.71 6.74
CA ASP A 220 -6.75 -13.78 6.12
C ASP A 220 -7.89 -13.25 5.23
N PHE A 221 -8.13 -11.94 5.24
CA PHE A 221 -9.15 -11.24 4.43
C PHE A 221 -8.55 -10.45 3.28
N ARG A 222 -7.25 -10.61 3.06
CA ARG A 222 -6.50 -9.86 2.06
C ARG A 222 -5.54 -10.77 1.32
N TYR A 223 -5.22 -10.37 0.11
CA TYR A 223 -4.22 -11.04 -0.73
C TYR A 223 -3.30 -10.03 -1.40
N GLY A 224 -2.26 -10.53 -2.06
CA GLY A 224 -1.42 -9.76 -2.96
C GLY A 224 -1.53 -10.28 -4.40
N CYS A 225 -1.13 -9.43 -5.34
CA CYS A 225 -1.10 -9.74 -6.75
C CYS A 225 0.22 -9.25 -7.36
N ILE A 226 0.86 -10.10 -8.17
CA ILE A 226 2.05 -9.78 -8.96
C ILE A 226 1.66 -9.89 -10.43
N LEU A 227 1.82 -8.80 -11.18
CA LEU A 227 1.67 -8.77 -12.62
C LEU A 227 3.05 -8.67 -13.25
N GLU A 228 3.47 -9.68 -14.02
CA GLU A 228 4.81 -9.77 -14.64
C GLU A 228 4.70 -9.53 -16.15
N LYS A 229 5.67 -8.79 -16.71
CA LYS A 229 5.81 -8.56 -18.16
C LYS A 229 6.41 -9.74 -18.88
#